data_a4fef593dd312979a460b396ff7415d1
#
_entry.id   a4fef593dd312979a460b396ff7415d1
#
_cell.length_a   1.000
_cell.length_b   1.000
_cell.length_c   1.000
_cell.angle_alpha   90.00
_cell.angle_beta   90.00
_cell.angle_gamma   90.00
#
_symmetry.space_group_name_H-M   'P 1'
#
loop_
_entity.id
_entity.type
_entity.pdbx_description
1 polymer ?
#
loop_
_entity_poly.entity_id
_entity_poly.type
_entity_poly.pdbx_seq_one_letter_code
_entity_poly.pdbx_strand_id
1 'polypeptide(L)'
;NVRAFVKDDGADEILAGYETYQAYFIHQAYRRLPSWFRHHLLQPLVDRLPASDAKVSWDFKLKRFVAAGDLSSEDAHGTWRMIFSANARARLLDPIKNSPQASADVLNLYRATFAQTNARHALNRMLYVDTRFYLPNDMLVKVDRMSMAHGLEVRVPFLDHRLVELAARVPPNLKLKHFRHKKYLLKAAMQGRLPNKILWRRKQGFNI
;
A
#
# COMPACT_ATOMS: atom_id res chain seq x y z
N ASN A 1 -12.67 -6.74 -32.45
CA ASN A 1 -12.66 -7.49 -31.18
C ASN A 1 -11.33 -7.24 -30.48
N VAL A 2 -11.31 -6.51 -29.35
CA VAL A 2 -10.12 -6.34 -28.51
C VAL A 2 -9.90 -7.65 -27.74
N ARG A 3 -8.73 -8.29 -27.92
CA ARG A 3 -8.37 -9.55 -27.24
C ARG A 3 -7.29 -9.36 -26.19
N ALA A 4 -6.59 -8.22 -26.21
CA ALA A 4 -5.56 -7.91 -25.24
C ALA A 4 -5.65 -6.45 -24.80
N PHE A 5 -5.27 -6.19 -23.55
CA PHE A 5 -5.29 -4.89 -22.90
C PHE A 5 -4.01 -4.67 -22.10
N VAL A 6 -3.50 -3.45 -22.10
CA VAL A 6 -2.30 -3.07 -21.33
C VAL A 6 -2.72 -2.29 -20.09
N LYS A 7 -2.21 -2.70 -18.93
CA LYS A 7 -2.52 -2.08 -17.64
C LYS A 7 -1.26 -1.68 -16.87
N ASP A 8 -1.37 -0.69 -16.00
CA ASP A 8 -0.27 -0.08 -15.26
C ASP A 8 -0.03 -0.69 -13.86
N ASP A 9 -0.58 -1.88 -13.58
CA ASP A 9 -0.36 -2.56 -12.30
C ASP A 9 1.13 -2.84 -12.05
N GLY A 10 1.54 -2.83 -10.81
CA GLY A 10 2.93 -3.00 -10.37
C GLY A 10 3.74 -1.71 -10.29
N ALA A 11 3.36 -0.66 -11.01
CA ALA A 11 4.10 0.60 -10.98
C ALA A 11 4.12 1.27 -9.60
N ASP A 12 3.06 1.11 -8.81
CA ASP A 12 2.98 1.66 -7.45
C ASP A 12 3.91 0.90 -6.49
N GLU A 13 3.99 -0.41 -6.62
CA GLU A 13 4.78 -1.30 -5.77
C GLU A 13 6.27 -1.20 -6.06
N ILE A 14 6.68 -1.07 -7.30
CA ILE A 14 8.11 -1.00 -7.65
C ILE A 14 8.70 0.41 -7.57
N LEU A 15 7.87 1.46 -7.71
CA LEU A 15 8.30 2.88 -7.78
C LEU A 15 7.69 3.78 -6.69
N ALA A 16 7.20 3.21 -5.60
CA ALA A 16 6.68 3.93 -4.44
C ALA A 16 5.51 4.88 -4.75
N GLY A 17 4.44 4.37 -5.34
CA GLY A 17 3.27 5.16 -5.72
C GLY A 17 2.22 5.33 -4.64
N TYR A 18 2.17 4.49 -3.60
CA TYR A 18 1.15 4.54 -2.55
C TYR A 18 1.45 5.55 -1.45
N GLU A 19 0.39 6.12 -0.87
CA GLU A 19 0.49 7.03 0.28
C GLU A 19 0.97 6.31 1.55
N THR A 20 0.76 5.01 1.64
CA THR A 20 1.19 4.19 2.78
C THR A 20 2.71 4.21 2.98
N TYR A 21 3.49 4.38 1.92
CA TYR A 21 4.95 4.56 2.04
C TYR A 21 5.32 5.88 2.73
N GLN A 22 4.57 6.95 2.49
CA GLN A 22 4.73 8.22 3.21
C GLN A 22 4.25 8.08 4.66
N ALA A 23 3.09 7.45 4.85
CA ALA A 23 2.52 7.19 6.17
C ALA A 23 3.47 6.39 7.08
N TYR A 24 4.22 5.42 6.54
CA TYR A 24 5.23 4.67 7.28
C TYR A 24 6.26 5.57 7.96
N PHE A 25 6.84 6.52 7.23
CA PHE A 25 7.84 7.42 7.79
C PHE A 25 7.23 8.42 8.79
N ILE A 26 6.01 8.90 8.53
CA ILE A 26 5.27 9.73 9.49
C ILE A 26 5.01 8.92 10.77
N HIS A 27 4.67 7.65 10.65
CA HIS A 27 4.42 6.76 11.76
C HIS A 27 5.68 6.54 12.62
N GLN A 28 6.86 6.43 12.00
CA GLN A 28 8.10 6.36 12.76
C GLN A 28 8.34 7.61 13.62
N ALA A 29 8.02 8.79 13.10
CA ALA A 29 8.09 10.04 13.86
C ALA A 29 7.01 10.11 14.95
N TYR A 30 5.78 9.72 14.61
CA TYR A 30 4.65 9.64 15.54
C TYR A 30 4.94 8.74 16.75
N ARG A 31 5.58 7.59 16.56
CA ARG A 31 5.95 6.67 17.63
C ARG A 31 7.00 7.23 18.59
N ARG A 32 7.77 8.26 18.20
CA ARG A 32 8.70 8.97 19.09
C ARG A 32 8.00 9.88 20.09
N LEU A 33 6.74 10.23 19.83
CA LEU A 33 5.94 11.00 20.79
C LEU A 33 5.62 10.15 22.03
N PRO A 34 5.57 10.75 23.22
CA PRO A 34 5.18 10.03 24.45
C PRO A 34 3.81 9.36 24.30
N SER A 35 3.66 8.16 24.86
CA SER A 35 2.41 7.39 24.75
C SER A 35 1.20 8.15 25.32
N TRP A 36 1.37 8.86 26.44
CA TRP A 36 0.30 9.66 27.02
C TRP A 36 -0.22 10.73 26.06
N PHE A 37 0.68 11.40 25.32
CA PHE A 37 0.31 12.42 24.33
C PHE A 37 -0.47 11.82 23.16
N ARG A 38 -0.04 10.64 22.67
CA ARG A 38 -0.70 9.91 21.61
C ARG A 38 -2.11 9.46 22.00
N HIS A 39 -2.26 8.86 23.20
CA HIS A 39 -3.54 8.27 23.61
C HIS A 39 -4.51 9.27 24.25
N HIS A 40 -4.01 10.25 25.00
CA HIS A 40 -4.91 11.17 25.71
C HIS A 40 -5.21 12.47 24.94
N LEU A 41 -4.38 12.82 23.94
CA LEU A 41 -4.60 14.03 23.17
C LEU A 41 -4.89 13.74 21.70
N LEU A 42 -3.99 13.06 20.99
CA LEU A 42 -4.12 12.89 19.55
C LEU A 42 -5.22 11.90 19.16
N GLN A 43 -5.31 10.76 19.83
CA GLN A 43 -6.33 9.75 19.51
C GLN A 43 -7.75 10.26 19.73
N PRO A 44 -8.13 10.85 20.88
CA PRO A 44 -9.48 11.39 21.08
C PRO A 44 -9.82 12.54 20.11
N LEU A 45 -8.81 13.34 19.73
CA LEU A 45 -9.01 14.40 18.74
C LEU A 45 -9.36 13.84 17.36
N VAL A 46 -8.65 12.78 16.95
CA VAL A 46 -8.87 12.10 15.66
C VAL A 46 -10.18 11.33 15.66
N ASP A 47 -10.54 10.68 16.78
CA ASP A 47 -11.79 9.91 16.91
C ASP A 47 -13.03 10.80 16.82
N ARG A 48 -12.94 12.07 17.27
CA ARG A 48 -14.01 13.07 17.18
C ARG A 48 -14.20 13.66 15.77
N LEU A 49 -13.31 13.39 14.83
CA LEU A 49 -13.49 13.89 13.47
C LEU A 49 -14.78 13.31 12.87
N PRO A 50 -15.66 14.19 12.30
CA PRO A 50 -16.88 13.74 11.67
C PRO A 50 -16.57 12.80 10.52
N ALA A 51 -17.38 11.77 10.37
CA ALA A 51 -17.30 10.90 9.21
C ALA A 51 -17.64 11.71 7.95
N SER A 52 -16.80 11.58 6.93
CA SER A 52 -17.03 12.22 5.63
C SER A 52 -17.52 11.18 4.64
N ASP A 53 -18.50 11.53 3.80
CA ASP A 53 -19.02 10.67 2.73
C ASP A 53 -18.03 10.50 1.55
N ALA A 54 -16.87 11.16 1.61
CA ALA A 54 -15.82 10.99 0.61
C ALA A 54 -15.25 9.57 0.68
N LYS A 55 -15.15 8.87 -0.45
CA LYS A 55 -14.73 7.44 -0.57
C LYS A 55 -13.45 7.07 0.20
N VAL A 56 -12.48 7.96 0.26
CA VAL A 56 -11.26 7.83 1.07
C VAL A 56 -10.99 9.17 1.73
N SER A 57 -11.75 9.43 2.78
CA SER A 57 -11.70 10.69 3.51
C SER A 57 -10.45 10.81 4.40
N TRP A 58 -10.11 12.02 4.77
CA TRP A 58 -8.99 12.29 5.68
C TRP A 58 -9.22 11.71 7.07
N ASP A 59 -10.46 11.76 7.57
CA ASP A 59 -10.86 11.18 8.86
C ASP A 59 -10.62 9.66 8.86
N PHE A 60 -11.01 8.94 7.81
CA PHE A 60 -10.75 7.52 7.67
C PHE A 60 -9.25 7.20 7.70
N LYS A 61 -8.44 7.96 6.95
CA LYS A 61 -6.97 7.77 6.92
C LYS A 61 -6.35 8.04 8.29
N LEU A 62 -6.74 9.13 8.95
CA LEU A 62 -6.22 9.51 10.26
C LEU A 62 -6.63 8.50 11.34
N LYS A 63 -7.89 8.07 11.38
CA LYS A 63 -8.35 7.05 12.31
C LYS A 63 -7.58 5.73 12.15
N ARG A 64 -7.38 5.27 10.92
CA ARG A 64 -6.56 4.07 10.67
C ARG A 64 -5.09 4.26 11.03
N PHE A 65 -4.55 5.44 10.81
CA PHE A 65 -3.16 5.76 11.17
C PHE A 65 -2.95 5.71 12.67
N VAL A 66 -3.82 6.38 13.44
CA VAL A 66 -3.73 6.45 14.90
C VAL A 66 -4.03 5.09 15.53
N ALA A 67 -4.99 4.33 15.01
CA ALA A 67 -5.30 2.98 15.47
C ALA A 67 -4.11 2.00 15.35
N ALA A 68 -3.19 2.25 14.43
CA ALA A 68 -1.96 1.48 14.29
C ALA A 68 -0.78 2.06 15.11
N GLY A 69 -1.02 3.09 15.93
CA GLY A 69 0.01 3.90 16.58
C GLY A 69 0.99 3.16 17.48
N ASP A 70 0.56 2.06 18.10
CA ASP A 70 1.40 1.25 18.99
C ASP A 70 2.10 0.08 18.28
N LEU A 71 1.68 -0.22 17.07
CA LEU A 71 2.29 -1.28 16.27
C LEU A 71 3.71 -0.89 15.84
N SER A 72 4.52 -1.89 15.48
CA SER A 72 5.73 -1.62 14.72
C SER A 72 5.36 -0.93 13.39
N SER A 73 6.28 -0.13 12.82
CA SER A 73 5.96 0.53 11.55
C SER A 73 5.76 -0.48 10.41
N GLU A 74 6.36 -1.66 10.47
CA GLU A 74 6.15 -2.76 9.53
C GLU A 74 4.75 -3.38 9.71
N ASP A 75 4.32 -3.62 10.95
CA ASP A 75 2.96 -4.11 11.23
C ASP A 75 1.89 -3.07 10.88
N ALA A 76 2.15 -1.79 11.15
CA ALA A 76 1.26 -0.70 10.75
C ALA A 76 1.08 -0.67 9.22
N HIS A 77 2.17 -0.83 8.45
CA HIS A 77 2.10 -0.91 6.99
C HIS A 77 1.21 -2.09 6.54
N GLY A 78 1.39 -3.28 7.12
CA GLY A 78 0.52 -4.44 6.86
C GLY A 78 -0.94 -4.18 7.22
N THR A 79 -1.20 -3.58 8.38
CA THR A 79 -2.55 -3.23 8.85
C THR A 79 -3.25 -2.25 7.90
N TRP A 80 -2.54 -1.27 7.33
CA TRP A 80 -3.13 -0.32 6.36
C TRP A 80 -3.48 -0.95 5.02
N ARG A 81 -2.96 -2.14 4.71
CA ARG A 81 -3.35 -2.93 3.53
C ARG A 81 -4.59 -3.79 3.77
N MET A 82 -4.93 -4.09 5.02
CA MET A 82 -6.09 -4.91 5.35
C MET A 82 -7.39 -4.11 5.24
N ILE A 83 -8.42 -4.71 4.65
CA ILE A 83 -9.77 -4.13 4.59
C ILE A 83 -10.45 -4.27 5.95
N PHE A 84 -10.40 -5.46 6.53
CA PHE A 84 -11.02 -5.77 7.82
C PHE A 84 -10.00 -5.75 8.96
N SER A 85 -10.34 -5.06 10.06
CA SER A 85 -9.56 -5.14 11.29
C SER A 85 -9.60 -6.57 11.88
N ALA A 86 -8.66 -6.88 12.79
CA ALA A 86 -8.64 -8.17 13.46
C ALA A 86 -9.97 -8.46 14.18
N ASN A 87 -10.53 -7.47 14.88
CA ASN A 87 -11.82 -7.58 15.57
C ASN A 87 -12.99 -7.81 14.60
N ALA A 88 -13.00 -7.10 13.45
CA ALA A 88 -14.04 -7.30 12.45
C ALA A 88 -13.97 -8.71 11.84
N ARG A 89 -12.76 -9.21 11.55
CA ARG A 89 -12.56 -10.58 11.08
C ARG A 89 -13.01 -11.62 12.12
N ALA A 90 -12.64 -11.42 13.37
CA ALA A 90 -13.05 -12.32 14.45
C ALA A 90 -14.57 -12.44 14.54
N ARG A 91 -15.30 -11.32 14.46
CA ARG A 91 -16.78 -11.32 14.46
C ARG A 91 -17.37 -12.03 13.24
N LEU A 92 -16.80 -11.82 12.06
CA LEU A 92 -17.28 -12.45 10.83
C LEU A 92 -17.02 -13.95 10.81
N LEU A 93 -15.91 -14.41 11.39
CA LEU A 93 -15.48 -15.80 11.41
C LEU A 93 -15.93 -16.54 12.67
N ASP A 94 -16.58 -15.88 13.63
CA ASP A 94 -17.06 -16.47 14.88
C ASP A 94 -17.95 -17.71 14.65
N PRO A 95 -18.84 -17.77 13.63
CA PRO A 95 -19.59 -18.97 13.29
C PRO A 95 -18.73 -20.14 12.80
N ILE A 96 -17.47 -19.88 12.41
CA ILE A 96 -16.54 -20.85 11.82
C ILE A 96 -15.31 -21.04 12.73
N LYS A 97 -15.52 -21.01 14.04
CA LYS A 97 -14.46 -21.00 15.08
C LYS A 97 -13.39 -22.08 14.95
N ASN A 98 -13.72 -23.23 14.37
CA ASN A 98 -12.82 -24.36 14.22
C ASN A 98 -12.08 -24.40 12.86
N SER A 99 -12.22 -23.35 12.05
CA SER A 99 -11.48 -23.28 10.79
C SER A 99 -10.03 -22.84 11.04
N PRO A 100 -9.01 -23.52 10.49
CA PRO A 100 -7.62 -23.06 10.54
C PRO A 100 -7.44 -21.63 10.00
N GLN A 101 -8.28 -21.22 9.05
CA GLN A 101 -8.28 -19.87 8.48
C GLN A 101 -8.77 -18.80 9.45
N ALA A 102 -9.63 -19.15 10.41
CA ALA A 102 -10.14 -18.22 11.41
C ALA A 102 -9.04 -17.75 12.39
N SER A 103 -8.07 -18.63 12.67
CA SER A 103 -6.95 -18.35 13.58
C SER A 103 -5.71 -17.78 12.89
N ALA A 104 -5.68 -17.74 11.54
CA ALA A 104 -4.52 -17.27 10.80
C ALA A 104 -4.26 -15.77 11.07
N ASP A 105 -3.12 -15.46 11.66
CA ASP A 105 -2.65 -14.09 11.81
C ASP A 105 -2.00 -13.62 10.50
N VAL A 106 -2.74 -12.82 9.74
CA VAL A 106 -2.28 -12.26 8.48
C VAL A 106 -1.03 -11.39 8.67
N LEU A 107 -0.87 -10.74 9.84
CA LEU A 107 0.34 -9.97 10.13
C LEU A 107 1.58 -10.85 10.20
N ASN A 108 1.46 -12.10 10.63
CA ASN A 108 2.59 -13.03 10.63
C ASN A 108 3.10 -13.34 9.21
N LEU A 109 2.20 -13.39 8.22
CA LEU A 109 2.59 -13.52 6.80
C LEU A 109 3.36 -12.28 6.32
N TYR A 110 2.91 -11.08 6.69
CA TYR A 110 3.64 -9.84 6.42
C TYR A 110 5.02 -9.84 7.08
N ARG A 111 5.10 -10.16 8.39
CA ARG A 111 6.37 -10.24 9.14
C ARG A 111 7.34 -11.25 8.51
N ALA A 112 6.85 -12.43 8.15
CA ALA A 112 7.65 -13.45 7.47
C ALA A 112 8.20 -12.94 6.13
N THR A 113 7.40 -12.21 5.37
CA THR A 113 7.84 -11.61 4.10
C THR A 113 8.86 -10.48 4.34
N PHE A 114 8.66 -9.64 5.36
CA PHE A 114 9.66 -8.64 5.76
C PHE A 114 11.00 -9.28 6.19
N ALA A 115 10.96 -10.43 6.84
CA ALA A 115 12.17 -11.16 7.26
C ALA A 115 12.97 -11.74 6.07
N GLN A 116 12.33 -12.00 4.94
CA GLN A 116 12.99 -12.55 3.74
C GLN A 116 13.79 -11.51 2.96
N THR A 117 13.54 -10.21 3.16
CA THR A 117 14.26 -9.18 2.39
C THR A 117 15.61 -8.84 3.01
N ASN A 118 16.63 -8.72 2.16
CA ASN A 118 17.96 -8.22 2.53
C ASN A 118 18.10 -6.70 2.33
N ALA A 119 17.04 -6.01 1.93
CA ALA A 119 17.06 -4.57 1.72
C ALA A 119 17.30 -3.83 3.04
N ARG A 120 18.27 -2.90 3.05
CA ARG A 120 18.62 -2.10 4.24
C ARG A 120 17.70 -0.90 4.43
N HIS A 121 17.24 -0.29 3.35
CA HIS A 121 16.40 0.90 3.42
C HIS A 121 14.92 0.54 3.58
N ALA A 122 14.24 1.17 4.54
CA ALA A 122 12.87 0.88 4.91
C ALA A 122 11.89 0.94 3.71
N LEU A 123 12.03 1.93 2.82
CA LEU A 123 11.20 2.01 1.61
C LEU A 123 11.35 0.75 0.74
N ASN A 124 12.58 0.30 0.48
CA ASN A 124 12.80 -0.88 -0.35
C ASN A 124 12.27 -2.16 0.32
N ARG A 125 12.32 -2.25 1.65
CA ARG A 125 11.69 -3.36 2.41
C ARG A 125 10.18 -3.38 2.20
N MET A 126 9.51 -2.24 2.29
CA MET A 126 8.06 -2.12 2.03
C MET A 126 7.71 -2.47 0.59
N LEU A 127 8.48 -1.94 -0.38
CA LEU A 127 8.26 -2.25 -1.80
C LEU A 127 8.42 -3.75 -2.08
N TYR A 128 9.41 -4.40 -1.46
CA TYR A 128 9.59 -5.85 -1.56
C TYR A 128 8.36 -6.60 -1.04
N VAL A 129 7.88 -6.25 0.14
CA VAL A 129 6.71 -6.91 0.74
C VAL A 129 5.46 -6.69 -0.10
N ASP A 130 5.21 -5.47 -0.56
CA ASP A 130 4.05 -5.18 -1.40
C ASP A 130 4.13 -5.93 -2.74
N THR A 131 5.32 -6.02 -3.34
CA THR A 131 5.53 -6.77 -4.60
C THR A 131 5.35 -8.28 -4.42
N ARG A 132 5.77 -8.84 -3.27
CA ARG A 132 5.74 -10.29 -3.00
C ARG A 132 4.43 -10.77 -2.40
N PHE A 133 3.72 -9.90 -1.69
CA PHE A 133 2.52 -10.29 -0.94
C PHE A 133 1.26 -9.57 -1.44
N TYR A 134 1.23 -8.23 -1.42
CA TYR A 134 0.03 -7.47 -1.76
C TYR A 134 -0.31 -7.54 -3.24
N LEU A 135 0.67 -7.28 -4.10
CA LEU A 135 0.47 -7.24 -5.55
C LEU A 135 -0.08 -8.57 -6.12
N PRO A 136 0.52 -9.75 -5.85
CA PRO A 136 0.00 -11.00 -6.40
C PRO A 136 -1.33 -11.43 -5.79
N ASN A 137 -1.55 -11.22 -4.48
CA ASN A 137 -2.70 -11.77 -3.78
C ASN A 137 -3.96 -10.90 -3.83
N ASP A 138 -3.83 -9.60 -4.15
CA ASP A 138 -4.98 -8.69 -4.29
C ASP A 138 -5.09 -8.15 -5.72
N MET A 139 -4.07 -7.43 -6.19
CA MET A 139 -4.16 -6.69 -7.45
C MET A 139 -4.19 -7.62 -8.67
N LEU A 140 -3.19 -8.51 -8.79
CA LEU A 140 -3.05 -9.35 -9.99
C LEU A 140 -4.12 -10.45 -10.06
N VAL A 141 -4.43 -11.11 -8.95
CA VAL A 141 -5.47 -12.14 -8.92
C VAL A 141 -6.84 -11.58 -9.30
N LYS A 142 -7.15 -10.37 -8.87
CA LYS A 142 -8.40 -9.69 -9.24
C LYS A 142 -8.43 -9.36 -10.72
N VAL A 143 -7.36 -8.76 -11.23
CA VAL A 143 -7.26 -8.38 -12.64
C VAL A 143 -7.36 -9.61 -13.54
N ASP A 144 -6.58 -10.65 -13.24
CA ASP A 144 -6.57 -11.90 -14.01
C ASP A 144 -7.96 -12.55 -14.06
N ARG A 145 -8.57 -12.79 -12.91
CA ARG A 145 -9.88 -13.43 -12.83
C ARG A 145 -10.98 -12.65 -13.54
N MET A 146 -11.00 -11.32 -13.36
CA MET A 146 -12.04 -10.50 -13.97
C MET A 146 -11.87 -10.38 -15.48
N SER A 147 -10.64 -10.23 -15.98
CA SER A 147 -10.38 -10.13 -17.41
C SER A 147 -10.60 -11.47 -18.12
N MET A 148 -10.12 -12.57 -17.52
CA MET A 148 -10.27 -13.91 -18.12
C MET A 148 -11.71 -14.39 -18.12
N ALA A 149 -12.55 -13.96 -17.17
CA ALA A 149 -14.00 -14.21 -17.20
C ALA A 149 -14.67 -13.63 -18.47
N HIS A 150 -14.03 -12.65 -19.13
CA HIS A 150 -14.50 -12.06 -20.37
C HIS A 150 -13.60 -12.40 -21.58
N GLY A 151 -12.70 -13.37 -21.45
CA GLY A 151 -11.77 -13.79 -22.51
C GLY A 151 -10.79 -12.67 -22.91
N LEU A 152 -10.47 -11.75 -22.00
CA LEU A 152 -9.58 -10.62 -22.23
C LEU A 152 -8.21 -10.85 -21.57
N GLU A 153 -7.16 -10.89 -22.37
CA GLU A 153 -5.78 -10.97 -21.89
C GLU A 153 -5.32 -9.60 -21.39
N VAL A 154 -4.81 -9.53 -20.15
CA VAL A 154 -4.20 -8.31 -19.59
C VAL A 154 -2.70 -8.48 -19.47
N ARG A 155 -1.97 -7.53 -20.03
CA ARG A 155 -0.50 -7.44 -19.93
C ARG A 155 -0.10 -6.25 -19.09
N VAL A 156 0.89 -6.45 -18.21
CA VAL A 156 1.37 -5.47 -17.22
C VAL A 156 2.86 -5.16 -17.43
N PRO A 157 3.20 -4.21 -18.32
CA PRO A 157 4.59 -3.92 -18.69
C PRO A 157 5.48 -3.54 -17.52
N PHE A 158 4.94 -2.94 -16.45
CA PHE A 158 5.69 -2.61 -15.24
C PHE A 158 6.17 -3.84 -14.47
N LEU A 159 5.64 -5.02 -14.76
CA LEU A 159 6.07 -6.28 -14.17
C LEU A 159 7.01 -7.10 -15.06
N ASP A 160 7.50 -6.53 -16.17
CA ASP A 160 8.65 -7.12 -16.87
C ASP A 160 9.81 -7.28 -15.87
N HIS A 161 10.34 -8.51 -15.75
CA HIS A 161 11.34 -8.83 -14.73
C HIS A 161 12.56 -7.91 -14.80
N ARG A 162 13.00 -7.49 -16.01
CA ARG A 162 14.13 -6.56 -16.21
C ARG A 162 13.84 -5.19 -15.59
N LEU A 163 12.57 -4.71 -15.72
CA LEU A 163 12.15 -3.44 -15.12
C LEU A 163 12.03 -3.55 -13.60
N VAL A 164 11.52 -4.67 -13.09
CA VAL A 164 11.43 -4.93 -11.65
C VAL A 164 12.82 -4.99 -11.02
N GLU A 165 13.77 -5.71 -11.65
CA GLU A 165 15.15 -5.80 -11.19
C GLU A 165 15.87 -4.44 -11.24
N LEU A 166 15.67 -3.68 -12.32
CA LEU A 166 16.19 -2.32 -12.42
C LEU A 166 15.61 -1.45 -11.30
N ALA A 167 14.29 -1.47 -11.11
CA ALA A 167 13.63 -0.71 -10.07
C ALA A 167 14.12 -1.09 -8.67
N ALA A 168 14.41 -2.37 -8.40
CA ALA A 168 14.96 -2.81 -7.12
C ALA A 168 16.33 -2.18 -6.82
N ARG A 169 17.16 -1.96 -7.84
CA ARG A 169 18.49 -1.33 -7.71
C ARG A 169 18.45 0.19 -7.61
N VAL A 170 17.35 0.82 -8.03
CA VAL A 170 17.19 2.29 -7.97
C VAL A 170 17.22 2.79 -6.53
N PRO A 171 18.02 3.83 -6.21
CA PRO A 171 18.05 4.43 -4.89
C PRO A 171 16.65 4.90 -4.43
N PRO A 172 16.31 4.72 -3.14
CA PRO A 172 14.98 5.05 -2.62
C PRO A 172 14.54 6.50 -2.85
N ASN A 173 15.48 7.46 -2.80
CA ASN A 173 15.22 8.88 -3.03
C ASN A 173 14.81 9.21 -4.48
N LEU A 174 15.11 8.34 -5.44
CA LEU A 174 14.64 8.47 -6.82
C LEU A 174 13.25 7.86 -7.02
N LYS A 175 12.80 7.01 -6.12
CA LYS A 175 11.43 6.47 -6.12
C LYS A 175 10.47 7.42 -5.40
N LEU A 176 10.84 7.84 -4.17
CA LEU A 176 10.10 8.79 -3.34
C LEU A 176 11.00 9.99 -3.01
N LYS A 177 10.96 11.02 -3.87
CA LYS A 177 11.83 12.19 -3.71
C LYS A 177 11.26 13.19 -2.70
N HIS A 178 12.13 13.64 -1.78
CA HIS A 178 11.80 14.59 -0.71
C HIS A 178 10.53 14.22 0.05
N PHE A 179 10.25 12.91 0.19
CA PHE A 179 9.09 12.44 0.89
C PHE A 179 7.72 12.84 0.28
N ARG A 180 7.72 13.63 -0.78
CA ARG A 180 6.50 14.20 -1.40
C ARG A 180 6.21 13.66 -2.78
N HIS A 181 7.25 13.46 -3.60
CA HIS A 181 7.09 13.10 -5.02
C HIS A 181 7.18 11.59 -5.23
N LYS A 182 6.04 10.96 -5.25
CA LYS A 182 5.87 9.52 -5.55
C LYS A 182 6.16 9.24 -7.03
N LYS A 183 6.69 8.03 -7.34
CA LYS A 183 7.08 7.61 -8.70
C LYS A 183 7.99 8.64 -9.38
N TYR A 184 8.91 9.24 -8.62
CA TYR A 184 9.69 10.39 -9.11
C TYR A 184 10.49 10.05 -10.36
N LEU A 185 11.22 8.93 -10.38
CA LEU A 185 12.02 8.49 -11.53
C LEU A 185 11.17 8.36 -12.80
N LEU A 186 10.01 7.72 -12.69
CA LEU A 186 9.09 7.56 -13.83
C LEU A 186 8.62 8.91 -14.36
N LYS A 187 8.25 9.83 -13.46
CA LYS A 187 7.82 11.17 -13.85
C LYS A 187 8.94 11.97 -14.49
N ALA A 188 10.14 11.86 -13.96
CA ALA A 188 11.33 12.54 -14.51
C ALA A 188 11.67 12.00 -15.91
N ALA A 189 11.60 10.68 -16.11
CA ALA A 189 11.84 10.06 -17.41
C ALA A 189 10.79 10.45 -18.48
N MET A 190 9.60 10.86 -18.05
CA MET A 190 8.52 11.29 -18.95
C MET A 190 8.49 12.81 -19.20
N GLN A 191 9.38 13.59 -18.57
CA GLN A 191 9.49 15.02 -18.83
C GLN A 191 9.87 15.25 -20.32
N GLY A 192 9.23 16.23 -20.93
CA GLY A 192 9.36 16.47 -22.36
C GLY A 192 8.59 15.52 -23.28
N ARG A 193 8.11 14.38 -22.77
CA ARG A 193 7.28 13.42 -23.51
C ARG A 193 5.79 13.55 -23.19
N LEU A 194 5.47 13.93 -21.96
CA LEU A 194 4.09 14.16 -21.50
C LEU A 194 3.95 15.58 -20.95
N PRO A 195 2.78 16.21 -21.11
CA PRO A 195 2.51 17.52 -20.52
C PRO A 195 2.65 17.51 -18.99
N ASN A 196 3.24 18.57 -18.43
CA ASN A 196 3.43 18.69 -16.99
C ASN A 196 2.12 18.55 -16.18
N LYS A 197 1.01 19.02 -16.71
CA LYS A 197 -0.33 18.88 -16.11
C LYS A 197 -0.70 17.40 -15.87
N ILE A 198 -0.27 16.48 -16.74
CA ILE A 198 -0.51 15.04 -16.60
C ILE A 198 0.49 14.44 -15.61
N LEU A 199 1.79 14.77 -15.75
CA LEU A 199 2.86 14.21 -14.91
C LEU A 199 2.68 14.51 -13.43
N TRP A 200 2.26 15.74 -13.11
CA TRP A 200 2.20 16.20 -11.72
C TRP A 200 0.79 16.28 -11.14
N ARG A 201 -0.21 15.81 -11.88
CA ARG A 201 -1.59 15.74 -11.35
C ARG A 201 -1.65 14.87 -10.09
N ARG A 202 -2.59 15.21 -9.20
CA ARG A 202 -2.91 14.36 -8.04
C ARG A 202 -3.41 13.01 -8.53
N LYS A 203 -2.90 11.93 -7.91
CA LYS A 203 -3.37 10.56 -8.19
C LYS A 203 -4.87 10.49 -7.91
N GLN A 204 -5.61 10.04 -8.90
CA GLN A 204 -6.99 9.60 -8.73
C GLN A 204 -6.97 8.07 -8.74
N GLY A 205 -7.45 7.45 -7.65
CA GLY A 205 -7.67 6.01 -7.62
C GLY A 205 -8.87 5.64 -8.49
N PHE A 206 -8.98 4.39 -8.88
CA PHE A 206 -10.22 3.84 -9.41
C PHE A 206 -11.26 3.85 -8.30
N ASN A 207 -12.02 4.92 -8.25
CA ASN A 207 -13.16 5.05 -7.35
C ASN A 207 -14.40 4.72 -8.17
N ILE A 208 -14.83 3.47 -8.08
CA ILE A 208 -16.18 3.09 -8.49
C ILE A 208 -17.13 3.46 -7.36
#